data_e41746d2613a0a5d41a8b3a9cdb87b8c
#
_entry.id   e41746d2613a0a5d41a8b3a9cdb87b8c
#
_cell.length_a   1.000
_cell.length_b   1.000
_cell.length_c   1.000
_cell.angle_alpha   90.00
_cell.angle_beta   90.00
_cell.angle_gamma   90.00
#
_symmetry.space_group_name_H-M   'P 1'
#
loop_
_entity.id
_entity.type
_entity.pdbx_description
1 polymer ?
#
loop_
_entity_poly.entity_id
_entity_poly.type
_entity_poly.pdbx_seq_one_letter_code
_entity_poly.pdbx_strand_id
1 'polypeptide(L)'
;SVPMRKGGHSTRYPLSATVGEAMIAYLRVRRTDIADRQVFLAARSPYSPMTHTGVSCMVSGRMHRIGIQVARAGSHTLRHACVQHLVEADLPFKVIGDYVGHRHPASTLVYGKVAVHKLREMVIAQGEDVL
;
A
#
# COMPACT_ATOMS: atom_id res chain seq x y z
N SER A 1 6.17 -14.06 5.92
CA SER A 1 6.75 -13.88 4.59
C SER A 1 5.65 -13.86 3.53
N VAL A 2 5.76 -12.97 2.58
CA VAL A 2 4.87 -12.96 1.41
C VAL A 2 5.44 -13.95 0.41
N PRO A 3 4.68 -14.99 0.02
CA PRO A 3 5.16 -15.99 -0.94
C PRO A 3 5.46 -15.34 -2.29
N MET A 4 6.18 -16.08 -3.11
CA MET A 4 6.72 -15.66 -4.41
C MET A 4 5.85 -14.63 -5.15
N ARG A 5 6.37 -13.41 -5.26
CA ARG A 5 5.83 -12.43 -6.18
C ARG A 5 6.13 -12.86 -7.62
N LYS A 6 5.39 -12.34 -8.57
CA LYS A 6 5.60 -12.52 -10.01
C LYS A 6 7.02 -12.08 -10.43
N GLY A 7 8.08 -12.69 -9.90
CA GLY A 7 9.50 -12.33 -10.02
C GLY A 7 10.43 -13.16 -9.14
N GLY A 8 9.89 -14.14 -8.39
CA GLY A 8 10.70 -15.14 -7.70
C GLY A 8 11.26 -14.74 -6.33
N HIS A 9 11.05 -13.50 -5.87
CA HIS A 9 11.58 -13.07 -4.57
C HIS A 9 10.48 -13.02 -3.50
N SER A 10 10.69 -13.72 -2.39
CA SER A 10 9.90 -13.56 -1.18
C SER A 10 10.36 -12.29 -0.43
N THR A 11 9.42 -11.50 0.08
CA THR A 11 9.73 -10.32 0.86
C THR A 11 9.22 -10.51 2.29
N ARG A 12 10.04 -10.12 3.26
CA ARG A 12 9.66 -10.06 4.67
C ARG A 12 9.46 -8.61 5.06
N TYR A 13 8.31 -8.31 5.62
CA TYR A 13 8.00 -6.98 6.16
C TYR A 13 7.99 -7.06 7.69
N PRO A 14 8.55 -6.06 8.38
CA PRO A 14 8.34 -5.93 9.82
C PRO A 14 6.84 -5.72 10.08
N LEU A 15 6.32 -6.38 11.09
CA LEU A 15 4.96 -6.17 11.56
C LEU A 15 5.00 -5.20 12.73
N SER A 16 4.27 -4.08 12.63
CA SER A 16 4.06 -3.24 13.81
C SER A 16 3.19 -3.95 14.83
N ALA A 17 3.33 -3.61 16.12
CA ALA A 17 2.52 -4.20 17.18
C ALA A 17 1.02 -4.10 16.88
N THR A 18 0.54 -2.92 16.49
CA THR A 18 -0.87 -2.68 16.15
C THR A 18 -1.39 -3.59 15.04
N VAL A 19 -0.60 -3.78 13.97
CA VAL A 19 -0.99 -4.68 12.87
C VAL A 19 -0.96 -6.13 13.34
N GLY A 20 0.04 -6.52 14.13
CA GLY A 20 0.15 -7.85 14.71
C GLY A 20 -1.05 -8.21 15.59
N GLU A 21 -1.45 -7.31 16.48
CA GLU A 21 -2.61 -7.48 17.35
C GLU A 21 -3.91 -7.60 16.55
N ALA A 22 -4.12 -6.75 15.54
CA ALA A 22 -5.27 -6.83 14.67
C ALA A 22 -5.34 -8.15 13.90
N MET A 23 -4.20 -8.66 13.43
CA MET A 23 -4.14 -9.97 12.77
C MET A 23 -4.46 -11.11 13.74
N ILE A 24 -3.96 -11.06 14.98
CA ILE A 24 -4.27 -12.07 16.00
C ILE A 24 -5.75 -12.04 16.34
N ALA A 25 -6.33 -10.85 16.55
CA ALA A 25 -7.76 -10.69 16.80
C ALA A 25 -8.61 -11.28 15.67
N TYR A 26 -8.24 -10.99 14.41
CA TYR A 26 -8.91 -11.58 13.25
C TYR A 26 -8.79 -13.11 13.23
N LEU A 27 -7.60 -13.66 13.46
CA LEU A 27 -7.38 -15.11 13.42
C LEU A 27 -8.14 -15.86 14.52
N ARG A 28 -8.38 -15.24 15.69
CA ARG A 28 -9.17 -15.82 16.78
C ARG A 28 -10.64 -15.98 16.43
N VAL A 29 -11.19 -15.09 15.63
CA VAL A 29 -12.61 -15.12 15.22
C VAL A 29 -12.82 -15.71 13.83
N ARG A 30 -11.72 -15.99 13.11
CA ARG A 30 -11.77 -16.61 11.81
C ARG A 30 -12.31 -18.04 11.92
N ARG A 31 -13.13 -18.46 10.96
CA ARG A 31 -13.58 -19.85 10.87
C ARG A 31 -12.41 -20.81 10.72
N THR A 32 -12.37 -21.83 11.56
CA THR A 32 -11.32 -22.86 11.59
C THR A 32 -11.72 -24.13 10.86
N ASP A 33 -12.99 -24.26 10.50
CA ASP A 33 -13.59 -25.38 9.77
C ASP A 33 -13.28 -25.38 8.26
N ILE A 34 -12.53 -24.38 7.79
CA ILE A 34 -12.14 -24.24 6.39
C ILE A 34 -10.72 -24.79 6.23
N ALA A 35 -10.57 -25.76 5.34
CA ALA A 35 -9.28 -26.41 5.04
C ALA A 35 -8.24 -25.46 4.40
N ASP A 36 -8.66 -24.27 3.98
CA ASP A 36 -7.79 -23.32 3.32
C ASP A 36 -6.83 -22.65 4.31
N ARG A 37 -5.53 -22.72 4.00
CA ARG A 37 -4.46 -22.13 4.82
C ARG A 37 -4.23 -20.64 4.60
N GLN A 38 -4.96 -20.02 3.71
CA GLN A 38 -4.82 -18.58 3.49
C GLN A 38 -5.34 -17.78 4.68
N VAL A 39 -4.62 -16.72 5.03
CA VAL A 39 -4.91 -15.92 6.22
C VAL A 39 -6.26 -15.22 6.08
N PHE A 40 -6.52 -14.56 4.96
CA PHE A 40 -7.72 -13.77 4.75
C PHE A 40 -8.75 -14.51 3.91
N LEU A 41 -9.95 -14.64 4.43
CA LEU A 41 -11.09 -15.28 3.79
C LEU A 41 -12.20 -14.27 3.54
N ALA A 42 -13.03 -14.54 2.52
CA ALA A 42 -14.25 -13.80 2.29
C ALA A 42 -15.21 -13.96 3.49
N ALA A 43 -15.93 -12.89 3.85
CA ALA A 43 -16.84 -12.89 4.99
C ALA A 43 -18.16 -13.64 4.71
N ARG A 44 -18.41 -14.04 3.46
CA ARG A 44 -19.64 -14.74 3.04
C ARG A 44 -19.30 -16.11 2.46
N SER A 45 -20.23 -17.06 2.60
CA SER A 45 -20.14 -18.37 1.96
C SER A 45 -19.85 -18.21 0.45
N PRO A 46 -18.96 -19.06 -0.12
CA PRO A 46 -18.28 -20.23 0.45
C PRO A 46 -17.01 -19.93 1.27
N TYR A 47 -16.80 -18.71 1.79
CA TYR A 47 -15.65 -18.31 2.61
C TYR A 47 -14.29 -18.56 1.94
N SER A 48 -14.28 -18.45 0.63
CA SER A 48 -13.07 -18.65 -0.19
C SER A 48 -11.96 -17.65 0.17
N PRO A 49 -10.71 -17.95 -0.18
CA PRO A 49 -9.62 -16.99 -0.03
C PRO A 49 -9.94 -15.64 -0.64
N MET A 50 -9.61 -14.57 0.08
CA MET A 50 -9.87 -13.21 -0.38
C MET A 50 -9.04 -12.91 -1.64
N THR A 51 -9.71 -12.54 -2.72
CA THR A 51 -9.06 -12.16 -3.97
C THR A 51 -8.50 -10.74 -3.92
N HIS A 52 -7.60 -10.42 -4.84
CA HIS A 52 -7.10 -9.05 -5.01
C HIS A 52 -8.24 -8.03 -5.21
N THR A 53 -9.25 -8.38 -5.99
CA THR A 53 -10.45 -7.55 -6.19
C THR A 53 -11.21 -7.38 -4.88
N GLY A 54 -11.38 -8.45 -4.09
CA GLY A 54 -12.04 -8.39 -2.79
C GLY A 54 -11.33 -7.44 -1.83
N VAL A 55 -10.00 -7.49 -1.76
CA VAL A 55 -9.20 -6.55 -0.96
C VAL A 55 -9.40 -5.11 -1.46
N SER A 56 -9.36 -4.90 -2.77
CA SER A 56 -9.52 -3.56 -3.35
C SER A 56 -10.91 -2.98 -3.07
N CYS A 57 -11.97 -3.77 -3.18
CA CYS A 57 -13.34 -3.37 -2.85
C CYS A 57 -13.48 -3.04 -1.35
N MET A 58 -12.88 -3.85 -0.47
CA MET A 58 -12.88 -3.59 0.96
C MET A 58 -12.21 -2.25 1.29
N VAL A 59 -11.04 -1.98 0.71
CA VAL A 59 -10.32 -0.72 0.89
C VAL A 59 -11.15 0.46 0.37
N SER A 60 -11.71 0.34 -0.84
CA SER A 60 -12.59 1.36 -1.41
C SER A 60 -13.77 1.67 -0.50
N GLY A 61 -14.48 0.65 -0.03
CA GLY A 61 -15.60 0.84 0.89
C GLY A 61 -15.22 1.50 2.22
N ARG A 62 -14.02 1.23 2.74
CA ARG A 62 -13.49 1.90 3.93
C ARG A 62 -13.17 3.36 3.68
N MET A 63 -12.51 3.67 2.56
CA MET A 63 -12.20 5.04 2.15
C MET A 63 -13.48 5.89 2.04
N HIS A 64 -14.51 5.37 1.37
CA HIS A 64 -15.80 6.06 1.27
C HIS A 64 -16.44 6.33 2.63
N ARG A 65 -16.41 5.35 3.55
CA ARG A 65 -16.99 5.51 4.89
C ARG A 65 -16.33 6.61 5.73
N ILE A 66 -15.04 6.86 5.52
CA ILE A 66 -14.29 7.91 6.23
C ILE A 66 -14.19 9.20 5.41
N GLY A 67 -14.98 9.33 4.34
CA GLY A 67 -15.09 10.54 3.54
C GLY A 67 -13.93 10.80 2.57
N ILE A 68 -13.03 9.84 2.38
CA ILE A 68 -11.94 9.98 1.40
C ILE A 68 -12.49 9.77 -0.02
N GLN A 69 -12.49 10.85 -0.78
CA GLN A 69 -12.89 10.85 -2.19
C GLN A 69 -11.66 10.93 -3.08
N VAL A 70 -11.40 9.87 -3.83
CA VAL A 70 -10.32 9.79 -4.81
C VAL A 70 -10.84 9.16 -6.10
N ALA A 71 -10.29 9.54 -7.23
CA ALA A 71 -10.75 9.08 -8.55
C ALA A 71 -10.77 7.55 -8.70
N ARG A 72 -9.86 6.85 -8.03
CA ARG A 72 -9.76 5.38 -8.06
C ARG A 72 -9.47 4.85 -6.65
N ALA A 73 -10.48 4.80 -5.80
CA ALA A 73 -10.34 4.22 -4.46
C ALA A 73 -10.04 2.72 -4.55
N GLY A 74 -9.02 2.25 -3.79
CA GLY A 74 -8.66 0.84 -3.74
C GLY A 74 -7.26 0.59 -3.20
N SER A 75 -6.81 -0.66 -3.28
CA SER A 75 -5.50 -1.08 -2.76
C SER A 75 -4.31 -0.35 -3.42
N HIS A 76 -4.45 0.02 -4.71
CA HIS A 76 -3.43 0.81 -5.41
C HIS A 76 -3.28 2.21 -4.83
N THR A 77 -4.35 2.84 -4.38
CA THR A 77 -4.31 4.17 -3.75
C THR A 77 -3.48 4.13 -2.46
N LEU A 78 -3.66 3.11 -1.62
CA LEU A 78 -2.83 2.93 -0.42
C LEU A 78 -1.35 2.72 -0.77
N ARG A 79 -1.10 1.96 -1.83
CA ARG A 79 0.28 1.75 -2.30
C ARG A 79 0.91 3.06 -2.78
N HIS A 80 0.17 3.88 -3.54
CA HIS A 80 0.64 5.19 -3.99
C HIS A 80 0.92 6.11 -2.81
N ALA A 81 0.01 6.18 -1.85
CA ALA A 81 0.20 6.96 -0.63
C ALA A 81 1.44 6.50 0.16
N CYS A 82 1.64 5.18 0.30
CA CYS A 82 2.83 4.64 0.95
C CYS A 82 4.13 5.08 0.23
N VAL A 83 4.18 4.95 -1.10
CA VAL A 83 5.36 5.40 -1.87
C VAL A 83 5.58 6.89 -1.71
N GLN A 84 4.53 7.70 -1.76
CA GLN A 84 4.61 9.14 -1.58
C GLN A 84 5.20 9.51 -0.21
N HIS A 85 4.73 8.90 0.87
CA HIS A 85 5.29 9.11 2.21
C HIS A 85 6.77 8.71 2.31
N LEU A 86 7.18 7.63 1.65
CA LEU A 86 8.57 7.21 1.65
C LEU A 86 9.47 8.18 0.86
N VAL A 87 8.95 8.77 -0.22
CA VAL A 87 9.63 9.83 -0.98
C VAL A 87 9.74 11.11 -0.16
N GLU A 88 8.67 11.50 0.54
CA GLU A 88 8.65 12.67 1.42
C GLU A 88 9.57 12.52 2.64
N ALA A 89 9.86 11.29 3.04
CA ALA A 89 10.84 10.95 4.07
C ALA A 89 12.29 10.83 3.52
N ASP A 90 12.55 11.30 2.31
CA ASP A 90 13.85 11.33 1.63
C ASP A 90 14.54 9.96 1.51
N LEU A 91 13.77 8.86 1.48
CA LEU A 91 14.36 7.55 1.27
C LEU A 91 14.83 7.37 -0.19
N PRO A 92 15.98 6.70 -0.43
CA PRO A 92 16.46 6.44 -1.76
C PRO A 92 15.44 5.64 -2.59
N PHE A 93 15.24 6.04 -3.85
CA PHE A 93 14.26 5.40 -4.75
C PHE A 93 14.48 3.89 -4.92
N LYS A 94 15.73 3.44 -4.84
CA LYS A 94 16.05 2.01 -4.85
C LYS A 94 15.43 1.29 -3.66
N VAL A 95 15.58 1.85 -2.45
CA VAL A 95 15.03 1.29 -1.22
C VAL A 95 13.51 1.25 -1.30
N ILE A 96 12.89 2.33 -1.78
CA ILE A 96 11.44 2.41 -1.99
C ILE A 96 10.98 1.34 -2.98
N GLY A 97 11.67 1.21 -4.11
CA GLY A 97 11.38 0.20 -5.13
C GLY A 97 11.46 -1.23 -4.58
N ASP A 98 12.49 -1.54 -3.83
CA ASP A 98 12.69 -2.83 -3.18
C ASP A 98 11.58 -3.08 -2.13
N TYR A 99 11.25 -2.09 -1.32
CA TYR A 99 10.19 -2.17 -0.30
C TYR A 99 8.83 -2.47 -0.93
N VAL A 100 8.41 -1.71 -1.93
CA VAL A 100 7.11 -1.92 -2.58
C VAL A 100 7.15 -3.04 -3.63
N GLY A 101 8.32 -3.57 -3.96
CA GLY A 101 8.52 -4.65 -4.92
C GLY A 101 8.26 -4.22 -6.36
N HIS A 102 8.74 -3.06 -6.75
CA HIS A 102 8.76 -2.65 -8.14
C HIS A 102 9.82 -3.46 -8.91
N ARG A 103 9.43 -4.00 -10.07
CA ARG A 103 10.36 -4.75 -10.94
C ARG A 103 11.34 -3.87 -11.70
N HIS A 104 10.88 -2.66 -12.04
CA HIS A 104 11.64 -1.71 -12.83
C HIS A 104 11.84 -0.43 -12.02
N PRO A 105 13.08 0.08 -11.93
CA PRO A 105 13.38 1.35 -11.27
C PRO A 105 12.54 2.51 -11.80
N ALA A 106 12.22 2.49 -13.10
CA ALA A 106 11.34 3.47 -13.73
C ALA A 106 9.97 3.63 -13.05
N SER A 107 9.44 2.55 -12.46
CA SER A 107 8.16 2.61 -11.73
C SER A 107 8.24 3.47 -10.46
N THR A 108 9.43 3.61 -9.86
CA THR A 108 9.64 4.45 -8.67
C THR A 108 10.05 5.86 -9.09
N LEU A 109 10.75 6.02 -10.21
CA LEU A 109 11.20 7.32 -10.73
C LEU A 109 10.03 8.24 -11.13
N VAL A 110 8.86 7.71 -11.44
CA VAL A 110 7.64 8.51 -11.70
C VAL A 110 7.33 9.41 -10.51
N TYR A 111 7.54 8.93 -9.29
CA TYR A 111 7.30 9.73 -8.06
C TYR A 111 8.38 10.78 -7.83
N GLY A 112 9.62 10.52 -8.28
CA GLY A 112 10.70 11.52 -8.24
C GLY A 112 10.40 12.76 -9.08
N LYS A 113 9.75 12.59 -10.22
CA LYS A 113 9.33 13.73 -11.05
C LYS A 113 8.28 14.60 -10.35
N VAL A 114 7.38 13.99 -9.58
CA VAL A 114 6.36 14.74 -8.81
C VAL A 114 7.01 15.50 -7.66
N ALA A 115 7.98 14.89 -6.97
CA ALA A 115 8.72 15.56 -5.90
C ALA A 115 9.53 16.77 -6.43
N VAL A 116 10.20 16.62 -7.58
CA VAL A 116 10.92 17.73 -8.24
C VAL A 116 9.98 18.85 -8.67
N HIS A 117 8.78 18.52 -9.15
CA HIS A 117 7.79 19.53 -9.52
C HIS A 117 7.33 20.34 -8.30
N LYS A 118 7.03 19.68 -7.19
CA LYS A 118 6.68 20.34 -5.92
C LYS A 118 7.82 21.23 -5.39
N LEU A 119 9.07 20.77 -5.47
CA LEU A 119 10.23 21.58 -5.10
C LEU A 119 10.37 22.81 -5.97
N ARG A 120 10.14 22.70 -7.28
CA ARG A 120 10.12 23.86 -8.19
C ARG A 120 9.03 24.84 -7.84
N GLU A 121 7.81 24.39 -7.56
CA GLU A 121 6.70 25.24 -7.14
C GLU A 121 7.01 25.98 -5.84
N MET A 122 7.62 25.32 -4.85
CA MET A 122 8.02 25.96 -3.59
C MET A 122 9.12 27.02 -3.80
N VAL A 123 10.11 26.75 -4.66
CA VAL A 123 11.18 27.71 -4.96
C VAL A 123 10.65 28.94 -5.70
N ILE A 124 9.71 28.74 -6.62
CA ILE A 124 9.08 29.85 -7.35
C ILE A 124 8.20 30.69 -6.40
N ALA A 125 7.39 30.03 -5.54
CA ALA A 125 6.54 30.72 -4.58
C ALA A 125 7.34 31.52 -3.53
N GLN A 126 8.53 31.07 -3.15
CA GLN A 126 9.43 31.81 -2.23
C GLN A 126 10.26 32.89 -2.94
N GLY A 127 10.39 32.84 -4.26
CA GLY A 127 11.12 33.81 -5.05
C GLY A 127 10.32 35.09 -5.38
N GLU A 128 8.99 35.05 -5.24
CA GLU A 128 8.13 36.24 -5.46
C GLU A 128 8.02 37.17 -4.24
N ASP A 129 8.45 36.70 -3.05
CA ASP A 129 8.44 37.51 -1.83
C ASP A 129 9.74 38.34 -1.60
N VAL A 130 10.64 38.38 -2.57
CA VAL A 130 11.99 39.04 -2.46
C VAL A 130 12.20 40.13 -3.50
N LEU A 131 11.14 40.75 -4.02
CA LEU A 131 11.28 41.96 -4.87
C LEU A 131 10.44 43.11 -4.34
#